data_96686ed5ff3099df67aae76b599b29a8
#
_entry.id   96686ed5ff3099df67aae76b599b29a8
#
_cell.length_a   1.000
_cell.length_b   1.000
_cell.length_c   1.000
_cell.angle_alpha   90.00
_cell.angle_beta   90.00
_cell.angle_gamma   90.00
#
_symmetry.space_group_name_H-M   'P 1'
#
loop_
_entity.id
_entity.type
_entity.pdbx_description
1 polymer ?
#
loop_
_entity_poly.entity_id
_entity_poly.type
_entity_poly.pdbx_seq_one_letter_code
_entity_poly.pdbx_strand_id
1 'polypeptide(L)'
;MAALKDPVRVAVTGAAGQIGYSLLFRIASGSMLGPDQPVILQMLEITPALEGLRGVGMELEDCAFPLLADMVLTDDPKAAFRDANWSLLVGSKPRGPGMERADLLKDNGKIFVEQGSAIDEAASAEARVVVVGNPCNTNCMIAASKATRLGPERFTAMTRLDQNRAQTQLAQKAGVAVTEVHDIIIFGNHSPTMFADFTNATIGGKPAREVIGDDAWLEGEFLPTVGKRGAAIIAARGLSSAASAANAAIDHVRSLHTPGDDIHSIAVRSDGSYGFDEGVWASVPVRTTAPGTYEVVREGFDHDDFAKSKIAATNAELAEERETVKEMLG
;
A
#
# COMPACT_ATOMS: atom_id res chain seq x y z
N MET A 1 -3.16 32.96 8.95
CA MET A 1 -3.31 31.51 8.78
C MET A 1 -4.30 31.30 7.64
N ALA A 2 -4.01 30.41 6.69
CA ALA A 2 -5.01 30.03 5.69
C ALA A 2 -6.21 29.40 6.43
N ALA A 3 -7.43 29.61 5.91
CA ALA A 3 -8.62 28.97 6.47
C ALA A 3 -8.48 27.44 6.28
N LEU A 4 -8.81 26.67 7.32
CA LEU A 4 -8.87 25.22 7.22
C LEU A 4 -10.00 24.82 6.26
N LYS A 5 -9.77 23.71 5.53
CA LYS A 5 -10.75 23.08 4.64
C LYS A 5 -11.82 22.33 5.46
N ASP A 6 -12.86 21.88 4.79
CA ASP A 6 -13.82 20.96 5.41
C ASP A 6 -13.13 19.64 5.77
N PRO A 7 -13.48 19.01 6.91
CA PRO A 7 -12.84 17.77 7.34
C PRO A 7 -13.04 16.61 6.36
N VAL A 8 -11.97 15.87 6.10
CA VAL A 8 -11.95 14.62 5.31
C VAL A 8 -12.07 13.43 6.25
N ARG A 9 -12.97 12.48 5.94
CA ARG A 9 -13.16 11.26 6.72
C ARG A 9 -12.15 10.19 6.27
N VAL A 10 -11.35 9.72 7.21
CA VAL A 10 -10.30 8.72 6.97
C VAL A 10 -10.56 7.50 7.84
N ALA A 11 -10.98 6.39 7.22
CA ALA A 11 -11.16 5.12 7.89
C ALA A 11 -9.84 4.34 7.92
N VAL A 12 -9.52 3.75 9.07
CA VAL A 12 -8.32 2.90 9.27
C VAL A 12 -8.75 1.63 9.98
N THR A 13 -8.48 0.46 9.37
CA THR A 13 -8.76 -0.84 9.98
C THR A 13 -7.52 -1.40 10.67
N GLY A 14 -7.69 -2.20 11.73
CA GLY A 14 -6.57 -2.64 12.55
C GLY A 14 -5.90 -1.47 13.28
N ALA A 15 -6.72 -0.51 13.70
CA ALA A 15 -6.30 0.81 14.18
C ALA A 15 -5.48 0.76 15.48
N ALA A 16 -5.74 -0.22 16.35
CA ALA A 16 -4.95 -0.46 17.57
C ALA A 16 -3.69 -1.32 17.33
N GLY A 17 -3.51 -1.85 16.12
CA GLY A 17 -2.32 -2.61 15.74
C GLY A 17 -1.09 -1.72 15.57
N GLN A 18 0.10 -2.30 15.49
CA GLN A 18 1.35 -1.52 15.42
C GLN A 18 1.45 -0.58 14.21
N ILE A 19 0.96 -1.01 13.04
CA ILE A 19 0.93 -0.16 11.85
C ILE A 19 -0.14 0.92 12.03
N GLY A 20 -1.35 0.56 12.48
CA GLY A 20 -2.44 1.50 12.76
C GLY A 20 -2.00 2.58 13.75
N TYR A 21 -1.46 2.19 14.88
CA TYR A 21 -0.91 3.11 15.88
C TYR A 21 0.12 4.08 15.28
N SER A 22 1.10 3.56 14.50
CA SER A 22 2.11 4.43 13.88
C SER A 22 1.54 5.34 12.79
N LEU A 23 0.41 4.98 12.18
CA LEU A 23 -0.23 5.67 11.07
C LEU A 23 -1.14 6.82 11.54
N LEU A 24 -1.98 6.56 12.55
CA LEU A 24 -3.02 7.48 13.02
C LEU A 24 -2.48 8.85 13.42
N PHE A 25 -1.41 8.90 14.22
CA PHE A 25 -0.78 10.15 14.67
C PHE A 25 -0.21 10.95 13.49
N ARG A 26 0.29 10.29 12.47
CA ARG A 26 0.80 10.94 11.25
C ARG A 26 -0.33 11.48 10.38
N ILE A 27 -1.47 10.79 10.31
CA ILE A 27 -2.66 11.31 9.62
C ILE A 27 -3.15 12.55 10.36
N ALA A 28 -3.32 12.47 11.69
CA ALA A 28 -3.79 13.56 12.53
C ALA A 28 -2.87 14.79 12.52
N SER A 29 -1.55 14.58 12.34
CA SER A 29 -0.57 15.68 12.22
C SER A 29 -0.56 16.38 10.85
N GLY A 30 -1.36 15.89 9.87
CA GLY A 30 -1.40 16.46 8.52
C GLY A 30 -0.36 15.88 7.55
N SER A 31 0.39 14.84 7.94
CA SER A 31 1.44 14.25 7.08
C SER A 31 0.87 13.59 5.82
N MET A 32 -0.41 13.20 5.80
CA MET A 32 -1.05 12.49 4.69
C MET A 32 -1.69 13.43 3.66
N LEU A 33 -2.51 14.37 4.10
CA LEU A 33 -3.35 15.21 3.22
C LEU A 33 -2.94 16.68 3.22
N GLY A 34 -1.90 17.04 3.96
CA GLY A 34 -1.38 18.40 4.03
C GLY A 34 -1.71 19.14 5.32
N PRO A 35 -1.03 20.28 5.54
CA PRO A 35 -1.09 21.01 6.82
C PRO A 35 -2.35 21.86 7.00
N ASP A 36 -3.21 21.96 6.01
CA ASP A 36 -4.45 22.73 5.99
C ASP A 36 -5.72 21.85 5.91
N GLN A 37 -5.55 20.49 5.90
CA GLN A 37 -6.65 19.55 5.76
C GLN A 37 -7.00 18.90 7.10
N PRO A 38 -8.10 19.30 7.76
CA PRO A 38 -8.62 18.59 8.92
C PRO A 38 -9.13 17.19 8.56
N VAL A 39 -9.04 16.27 9.52
CA VAL A 39 -9.49 14.90 9.35
C VAL A 39 -10.43 14.47 10.48
N ILE A 40 -11.37 13.58 10.14
CA ILE A 40 -12.14 12.78 11.08
C ILE A 40 -11.60 11.36 10.97
N LEU A 41 -10.99 10.86 12.03
CA LEU A 41 -10.46 9.50 12.07
C LEU A 41 -11.56 8.50 12.42
N GLN A 42 -11.81 7.53 11.54
CA GLN A 42 -12.77 6.45 11.75
C GLN A 42 -11.97 5.15 11.95
N MET A 43 -11.87 4.71 13.20
CA MET A 43 -10.95 3.66 13.62
C MET A 43 -11.71 2.36 13.86
N LEU A 44 -11.43 1.33 13.02
CA LEU A 44 -12.04 0.02 13.10
C LEU A 44 -11.11 -0.98 13.76
N GLU A 45 -11.63 -1.71 14.72
CA GLU A 45 -10.97 -2.86 15.35
C GLU A 45 -11.94 -4.01 15.60
N ILE A 46 -11.39 -5.17 15.87
CA ILE A 46 -12.18 -6.31 16.34
C ILE A 46 -12.64 -6.07 17.78
N THR A 47 -13.80 -6.59 18.16
CA THR A 47 -14.39 -6.40 19.51
C THR A 47 -13.40 -6.61 20.66
N PRO A 48 -12.54 -7.67 20.66
CA PRO A 48 -11.57 -7.87 21.74
C PRO A 48 -10.50 -6.79 21.87
N ALA A 49 -10.26 -5.98 20.80
CA ALA A 49 -9.23 -4.94 20.77
C ALA A 49 -9.78 -3.53 21.05
N LEU A 50 -11.10 -3.37 21.25
CA LEU A 50 -11.73 -2.07 21.48
C LEU A 50 -11.19 -1.32 22.69
N GLU A 51 -10.82 -2.01 23.76
CA GLU A 51 -10.23 -1.35 24.93
C GLU A 51 -8.85 -0.79 24.61
N GLY A 52 -8.03 -1.52 23.86
CA GLY A 52 -6.76 -1.01 23.34
C GLY A 52 -6.97 0.20 22.39
N LEU A 53 -8.00 0.14 21.55
CA LEU A 53 -8.34 1.24 20.66
C LEU A 53 -8.75 2.50 21.42
N ARG A 54 -9.46 2.36 22.56
CA ARG A 54 -9.77 3.51 23.44
C ARG A 54 -8.50 4.17 23.97
N GLY A 55 -7.50 3.36 24.37
CA GLY A 55 -6.19 3.88 24.78
C GLY A 55 -5.53 4.71 23.67
N VAL A 56 -5.56 4.22 22.43
CA VAL A 56 -5.04 4.97 21.27
C VAL A 56 -5.82 6.28 21.05
N GLY A 57 -7.14 6.27 21.23
CA GLY A 57 -7.97 7.47 21.18
C GLY A 57 -7.56 8.53 22.21
N MET A 58 -7.34 8.11 23.47
CA MET A 58 -6.85 9.01 24.54
C MET A 58 -5.49 9.63 24.20
N GLU A 59 -4.55 8.86 23.66
CA GLU A 59 -3.25 9.40 23.22
C GLU A 59 -3.38 10.41 22.07
N LEU A 60 -4.31 10.18 21.14
CA LEU A 60 -4.61 11.14 20.06
C LEU A 60 -5.19 12.46 20.62
N GLU A 61 -6.04 12.38 21.64
CA GLU A 61 -6.56 13.56 22.39
C GLU A 61 -5.42 14.29 23.08
N ASP A 62 -4.54 13.58 23.78
CA ASP A 62 -3.38 14.14 24.49
C ASP A 62 -2.40 14.85 23.56
N CYS A 63 -2.29 14.42 22.30
CA CYS A 63 -1.48 15.10 21.29
C CYS A 63 -2.02 16.46 20.85
N ALA A 64 -3.30 16.77 21.10
CA ALA A 64 -3.94 18.04 20.77
C ALA A 64 -3.69 18.51 19.33
N PHE A 65 -3.75 17.59 18.37
CA PHE A 65 -3.53 17.90 16.94
C PHE A 65 -4.56 18.88 16.41
N PRO A 66 -4.18 20.04 15.88
CA PRO A 66 -5.13 21.07 15.41
C PRO A 66 -5.92 20.62 14.17
N LEU A 67 -5.48 19.56 13.49
CA LEU A 67 -6.16 19.01 12.31
C LEU A 67 -7.03 17.78 12.64
N LEU A 68 -7.03 17.28 13.86
CA LEU A 68 -7.93 16.22 14.28
C LEU A 68 -9.28 16.82 14.69
N ALA A 69 -10.25 16.75 13.78
CA ALA A 69 -11.57 17.36 13.99
C ALA A 69 -12.50 16.48 14.84
N ASP A 70 -12.41 15.14 14.69
CA ASP A 70 -13.24 14.18 15.42
C ASP A 70 -12.67 12.77 15.29
N MET A 71 -13.15 11.84 16.14
CA MET A 71 -12.78 10.43 16.12
C MET A 71 -14.01 9.53 16.28
N VAL A 72 -14.03 8.43 15.54
CA VAL A 72 -15.01 7.34 15.70
C VAL A 72 -14.24 6.06 16.00
N LEU A 73 -14.51 5.42 17.13
CA LEU A 73 -13.91 4.15 17.57
C LEU A 73 -15.00 3.08 17.54
N THR A 74 -14.82 2.03 16.74
CA THR A 74 -15.91 1.05 16.55
C THR A 74 -15.38 -0.32 16.13
N ASP A 75 -16.19 -1.34 16.34
CA ASP A 75 -16.05 -2.69 15.77
C ASP A 75 -17.07 -2.98 14.66
N ASP A 76 -17.92 -2.00 14.33
CA ASP A 76 -18.87 -2.10 13.21
C ASP A 76 -18.24 -1.52 11.93
N PRO A 77 -17.99 -2.35 10.89
CA PRO A 77 -17.43 -1.89 9.63
C PRO A 77 -18.27 -0.80 8.94
N LYS A 78 -19.60 -0.87 9.03
CA LYS A 78 -20.47 0.13 8.41
C LYS A 78 -20.35 1.48 9.09
N ALA A 79 -20.22 1.52 10.41
CA ALA A 79 -19.97 2.74 11.15
C ALA A 79 -18.59 3.32 10.83
N ALA A 80 -17.56 2.46 10.71
CA ALA A 80 -16.20 2.86 10.36
C ALA A 80 -16.08 3.43 8.96
N PHE A 81 -16.80 2.90 7.98
CA PHE A 81 -16.72 3.38 6.59
C PHE A 81 -17.76 4.45 6.22
N ARG A 82 -18.63 4.85 7.15
CA ARG A 82 -19.67 5.83 6.87
C ARG A 82 -19.12 7.15 6.33
N ASP A 83 -19.48 7.48 5.10
CA ASP A 83 -19.06 8.68 4.37
C ASP A 83 -17.52 8.81 4.26
N ALA A 84 -16.77 7.72 4.43
CA ALA A 84 -15.31 7.75 4.35
C ALA A 84 -14.85 8.19 2.95
N ASN A 85 -13.93 9.14 2.90
CA ASN A 85 -13.28 9.61 1.67
C ASN A 85 -12.03 8.78 1.36
N TRP A 86 -11.30 8.38 2.40
CA TRP A 86 -10.15 7.48 2.32
C TRP A 86 -10.36 6.31 3.28
N SER A 87 -10.09 5.10 2.81
CA SER A 87 -10.14 3.88 3.62
C SER A 87 -8.80 3.15 3.51
N LEU A 88 -8.07 3.06 4.62
CA LEU A 88 -6.80 2.35 4.70
C LEU A 88 -7.06 0.99 5.39
N LEU A 89 -7.06 -0.08 4.61
CA LEU A 89 -7.32 -1.43 5.07
C LEU A 89 -6.02 -2.08 5.54
N VAL A 90 -5.67 -1.82 6.80
CA VAL A 90 -4.41 -2.24 7.41
C VAL A 90 -4.56 -3.56 8.17
N GLY A 91 -5.70 -3.77 8.80
CA GLY A 91 -5.99 -4.95 9.60
C GLY A 91 -5.98 -6.23 8.78
N SER A 92 -5.18 -7.19 9.20
CA SER A 92 -5.15 -8.54 8.64
C SER A 92 -4.63 -9.53 9.68
N LYS A 93 -5.00 -10.80 9.53
CA LYS A 93 -4.48 -11.87 10.39
C LYS A 93 -3.02 -12.14 10.00
N PRO A 94 -2.07 -12.10 10.95
CA PRO A 94 -0.68 -12.45 10.65
C PRO A 94 -0.55 -13.95 10.38
N ARG A 95 0.45 -14.34 9.58
CA ARG A 95 0.77 -15.76 9.36
C ARG A 95 1.29 -16.36 10.64
N GLY A 96 0.57 -17.35 11.17
CA GLY A 96 1.00 -18.13 12.33
C GLY A 96 2.02 -19.23 11.99
N PRO A 97 2.73 -19.77 13.00
CA PRO A 97 3.59 -20.94 12.80
C PRO A 97 2.80 -22.12 12.23
N GLY A 98 3.33 -22.75 11.16
CA GLY A 98 2.69 -23.91 10.52
C GLY A 98 1.48 -23.60 9.64
N MET A 99 1.09 -22.35 9.47
CA MET A 99 -0.01 -21.96 8.58
C MET A 99 0.47 -21.95 7.12
N GLU A 100 -0.25 -22.67 6.26
CA GLU A 100 -0.01 -22.62 4.82
C GLU A 100 -0.44 -21.28 4.22
N ARG A 101 0.20 -20.90 3.08
CA ARG A 101 -0.12 -19.64 2.39
C ARG A 101 -1.59 -19.58 1.94
N ALA A 102 -2.11 -20.70 1.44
CA ALA A 102 -3.49 -20.81 0.98
C ALA A 102 -4.51 -20.61 2.12
N ASP A 103 -4.22 -21.09 3.33
CA ASP A 103 -5.08 -20.90 4.49
C ASP A 103 -5.10 -19.44 4.93
N LEU A 104 -3.94 -18.78 4.92
CA LEU A 104 -3.84 -17.35 5.21
C LEU A 104 -4.63 -16.51 4.21
N LEU A 105 -4.53 -16.84 2.92
CA LEU A 105 -5.30 -16.19 1.85
C LEU A 105 -6.80 -16.31 2.09
N LYS A 106 -7.29 -17.51 2.42
CA LYS A 106 -8.71 -17.76 2.69
C LYS A 106 -9.20 -17.05 3.95
N ASP A 107 -8.42 -17.10 5.03
CA ASP A 107 -8.78 -16.46 6.30
C ASP A 107 -8.83 -14.93 6.17
N ASN A 108 -7.80 -14.34 5.57
CA ASN A 108 -7.79 -12.89 5.32
C ASN A 108 -8.85 -12.49 4.29
N GLY A 109 -9.04 -13.27 3.23
CA GLY A 109 -10.04 -12.99 2.21
C GLY A 109 -11.43 -12.73 2.77
N LYS A 110 -11.86 -13.46 3.81
CA LYS A 110 -13.16 -13.24 4.49
C LYS A 110 -13.26 -11.84 5.09
N ILE A 111 -12.18 -11.34 5.70
CA ILE A 111 -12.11 -9.98 6.26
C ILE A 111 -12.33 -8.94 5.14
N PHE A 112 -11.67 -9.13 4.00
CA PHE A 112 -11.75 -8.18 2.88
C PHE A 112 -13.05 -8.30 2.09
N VAL A 113 -13.73 -9.44 2.09
CA VAL A 113 -15.12 -9.59 1.61
C VAL A 113 -16.05 -8.71 2.44
N GLU A 114 -15.98 -8.80 3.77
CA GLU A 114 -16.81 -8.02 4.68
C GLU A 114 -16.52 -6.51 4.56
N GLN A 115 -15.25 -6.12 4.58
CA GLN A 115 -14.84 -4.73 4.46
C GLN A 115 -15.21 -4.13 3.09
N GLY A 116 -15.02 -4.88 2.00
CA GLY A 116 -15.42 -4.45 0.65
C GLY A 116 -16.92 -4.18 0.55
N SER A 117 -17.73 -5.09 1.10
CA SER A 117 -19.19 -4.93 1.15
C SER A 117 -19.63 -3.72 2.01
N ALA A 118 -18.98 -3.52 3.16
CA ALA A 118 -19.29 -2.40 4.04
C ALA A 118 -18.88 -1.05 3.42
N ILE A 119 -17.77 -1.02 2.68
CA ILE A 119 -17.32 0.14 1.90
C ILE A 119 -18.34 0.45 0.79
N ASP A 120 -18.79 -0.55 0.06
CA ASP A 120 -19.79 -0.36 -1.01
C ASP A 120 -21.07 0.25 -0.46
N GLU A 121 -21.52 -0.18 0.71
CA GLU A 121 -22.76 0.27 1.32
C GLU A 121 -22.64 1.68 1.95
N ALA A 122 -21.51 1.97 2.63
CA ALA A 122 -21.43 3.08 3.56
C ALA A 122 -20.48 4.22 3.15
N ALA A 123 -19.44 3.93 2.34
CA ALA A 123 -18.43 4.94 2.02
C ALA A 123 -18.95 6.01 1.04
N SER A 124 -18.26 7.14 0.99
CA SER A 124 -18.50 8.20 0.00
C SER A 124 -18.46 7.64 -1.42
N ALA A 125 -19.26 8.18 -2.33
CA ALA A 125 -19.23 7.84 -3.75
C ALA A 125 -17.87 8.12 -4.41
N GLU A 126 -17.11 9.04 -3.83
CA GLU A 126 -15.75 9.42 -4.27
C GLU A 126 -14.65 8.74 -3.44
N ALA A 127 -15.00 7.74 -2.63
CA ALA A 127 -14.05 7.06 -1.76
C ALA A 127 -12.86 6.46 -2.53
N ARG A 128 -11.71 6.43 -1.87
CA ARG A 128 -10.48 5.77 -2.31
C ARG A 128 -10.06 4.76 -1.25
N VAL A 129 -9.62 3.61 -1.69
CA VAL A 129 -9.25 2.50 -0.81
C VAL A 129 -7.80 2.11 -1.05
N VAL A 130 -7.03 2.05 0.03
CA VAL A 130 -5.64 1.57 0.02
C VAL A 130 -5.54 0.33 0.88
N VAL A 131 -5.20 -0.79 0.28
CA VAL A 131 -5.03 -2.06 0.99
C VAL A 131 -3.56 -2.24 1.37
N VAL A 132 -3.33 -2.41 2.67
CA VAL A 132 -2.01 -2.61 3.29
C VAL A 132 -1.89 -4.02 3.88
N GLY A 133 -3.01 -4.56 4.38
CA GLY A 133 -3.07 -5.89 4.99
C GLY A 133 -2.74 -7.01 4.01
N ASN A 134 -1.76 -7.85 4.37
CA ASN A 134 -1.22 -8.88 3.49
C ASN A 134 -2.07 -10.16 3.42
N PRO A 135 -2.07 -10.79 2.23
CA PRO A 135 -1.46 -10.44 0.93
C PRO A 135 -2.21 -9.29 0.23
N CYS A 136 -1.59 -8.10 0.21
CA CYS A 136 -2.33 -6.87 -0.10
C CYS A 136 -2.88 -6.81 -1.53
N ASN A 137 -2.17 -7.32 -2.54
CA ASN A 137 -2.65 -7.36 -3.92
C ASN A 137 -3.93 -8.18 -4.05
N THR A 138 -3.92 -9.40 -3.53
CA THR A 138 -5.06 -10.31 -3.59
C THR A 138 -6.21 -9.86 -2.68
N ASN A 139 -5.91 -9.34 -1.50
CA ASN A 139 -6.91 -8.76 -0.62
C ASN A 139 -7.59 -7.53 -1.24
N CYS A 140 -6.84 -6.73 -2.00
CA CYS A 140 -7.38 -5.60 -2.77
C CYS A 140 -8.34 -6.07 -3.86
N MET A 141 -7.99 -7.10 -4.60
CA MET A 141 -8.85 -7.73 -5.61
C MET A 141 -10.16 -8.23 -4.97
N ILE A 142 -10.09 -8.88 -3.80
CA ILE A 142 -11.27 -9.36 -3.09
C ILE A 142 -12.16 -8.20 -2.65
N ALA A 143 -11.61 -7.18 -1.97
CA ALA A 143 -12.37 -6.02 -1.52
C ALA A 143 -13.05 -5.30 -2.68
N ALA A 144 -12.32 -5.07 -3.78
CA ALA A 144 -12.84 -4.42 -4.98
C ALA A 144 -13.96 -5.22 -5.65
N SER A 145 -13.90 -6.56 -5.63
CA SER A 145 -14.95 -7.42 -6.19
C SER A 145 -16.29 -7.32 -5.45
N LYS A 146 -16.26 -6.88 -4.19
CA LYS A 146 -17.47 -6.70 -3.36
C LYS A 146 -18.01 -5.27 -3.37
N ALA A 147 -17.22 -4.32 -3.83
CA ALA A 147 -17.61 -2.91 -3.88
C ALA A 147 -18.08 -2.55 -5.31
N THR A 148 -19.29 -2.97 -5.64
CA THR A 148 -19.84 -2.84 -7.00
C THR A 148 -20.25 -1.42 -7.37
N ARG A 149 -20.54 -0.58 -6.38
CA ARG A 149 -20.88 0.85 -6.54
C ARG A 149 -19.64 1.70 -6.83
N LEU A 150 -18.49 1.29 -6.30
CA LEU A 150 -17.22 1.93 -6.56
C LEU A 150 -16.49 1.18 -7.67
N GLY A 151 -15.96 1.89 -8.67
CA GLY A 151 -15.15 1.29 -9.72
C GLY A 151 -13.83 0.70 -9.17
N PRO A 152 -13.26 -0.32 -9.84
CA PRO A 152 -12.03 -0.96 -9.40
C PRO A 152 -10.83 -0.02 -9.36
N GLU A 153 -10.84 1.08 -10.12
CA GLU A 153 -9.84 2.14 -10.09
C GLU A 153 -9.78 2.91 -8.77
N ARG A 154 -10.79 2.73 -7.91
CA ARG A 154 -10.83 3.31 -6.56
C ARG A 154 -10.01 2.49 -5.55
N PHE A 155 -9.62 1.28 -5.90
CA PHE A 155 -8.92 0.32 -5.04
C PHE A 155 -7.48 0.17 -5.47
N THR A 156 -6.55 0.40 -4.55
CA THR A 156 -5.11 0.24 -4.76
C THR A 156 -4.49 -0.57 -3.63
N ALA A 157 -3.39 -1.28 -3.89
CA ALA A 157 -2.63 -1.97 -2.86
C ALA A 157 -1.21 -1.40 -2.73
N MET A 158 -0.68 -1.43 -1.50
CA MET A 158 0.56 -0.75 -1.15
C MET A 158 1.80 -1.55 -1.49
N THR A 159 2.53 -1.12 -2.51
CA THR A 159 3.90 -1.55 -2.84
C THR A 159 4.94 -0.44 -2.62
N ARG A 160 4.51 0.71 -2.10
CA ARG A 160 5.36 1.86 -1.83
C ARG A 160 6.47 1.54 -0.82
N LEU A 161 6.23 0.65 0.15
CA LEU A 161 7.27 0.23 1.08
C LEU A 161 8.43 -0.45 0.37
N ASP A 162 8.13 -1.27 -0.63
CA ASP A 162 9.15 -1.97 -1.41
C ASP A 162 9.92 -0.99 -2.30
N GLN A 163 9.24 -0.02 -2.90
CA GLN A 163 9.86 1.08 -3.63
C GLN A 163 10.82 1.86 -2.74
N ASN A 164 10.40 2.27 -1.53
CA ASN A 164 11.24 2.99 -0.58
C ASN A 164 12.47 2.16 -0.16
N ARG A 165 12.33 0.85 0.00
CA ARG A 165 13.44 -0.08 0.27
C ARG A 165 14.42 -0.13 -0.89
N ALA A 166 13.92 -0.32 -2.11
CA ALA A 166 14.73 -0.39 -3.32
C ALA A 166 15.50 0.92 -3.54
N GLN A 167 14.82 2.06 -3.44
CA GLN A 167 15.41 3.39 -3.55
C GLN A 167 16.56 3.58 -2.54
N THR A 168 16.34 3.20 -1.28
CA THR A 168 17.35 3.34 -0.23
C THR A 168 18.56 2.42 -0.48
N GLN A 169 18.36 1.19 -0.95
CA GLN A 169 19.47 0.27 -1.25
C GLN A 169 20.34 0.79 -2.41
N LEU A 170 19.72 1.31 -3.48
CA LEU A 170 20.46 1.92 -4.58
C LEU A 170 21.25 3.16 -4.12
N ALA A 171 20.61 4.05 -3.35
CA ALA A 171 21.24 5.25 -2.81
C ALA A 171 22.46 4.91 -1.93
N GLN A 172 22.32 3.91 -1.03
CA GLN A 172 23.41 3.45 -0.16
C GLN A 172 24.58 2.85 -0.97
N LYS A 173 24.29 2.00 -1.98
CA LYS A 173 25.32 1.40 -2.83
C LYS A 173 26.07 2.45 -3.64
N ALA A 174 25.37 3.45 -4.15
CA ALA A 174 25.95 4.55 -4.92
C ALA A 174 26.62 5.64 -4.04
N GLY A 175 26.36 5.66 -2.72
CA GLY A 175 26.89 6.69 -1.83
C GLY A 175 26.28 8.08 -2.03
N VAL A 176 24.99 8.14 -2.43
CA VAL A 176 24.25 9.38 -2.72
C VAL A 176 23.05 9.55 -1.79
N ALA A 177 22.42 10.74 -1.83
CA ALA A 177 21.16 10.97 -1.14
C ALA A 177 20.03 10.17 -1.79
N VAL A 178 19.04 9.72 -0.99
CA VAL A 178 17.86 8.98 -1.47
C VAL A 178 17.10 9.79 -2.54
N THR A 179 17.11 11.11 -2.43
CA THR A 179 16.46 12.04 -3.36
C THR A 179 17.11 12.09 -4.74
N GLU A 180 18.28 11.48 -4.94
CA GLU A 180 18.92 11.37 -6.25
C GLU A 180 18.54 10.11 -7.02
N VAL A 181 17.81 9.17 -6.38
CA VAL A 181 17.35 7.93 -7.02
C VAL A 181 15.90 8.12 -7.48
N HIS A 182 15.66 8.00 -8.78
CA HIS A 182 14.36 8.15 -9.40
C HIS A 182 13.99 6.93 -10.23
N ASP A 183 12.72 6.81 -10.60
CA ASP A 183 12.15 5.82 -11.51
C ASP A 183 12.39 4.35 -11.11
N ILE A 184 12.73 4.12 -9.84
CA ILE A 184 12.79 2.75 -9.30
C ILE A 184 11.36 2.27 -9.03
N ILE A 185 10.87 1.37 -9.86
CA ILE A 185 9.51 0.85 -9.80
C ILE A 185 9.50 -0.61 -9.33
N ILE A 186 8.52 -0.95 -8.52
CA ILE A 186 8.22 -2.32 -8.15
C ILE A 186 7.17 -2.85 -9.12
N PHE A 187 7.47 -3.96 -9.78
CA PHE A 187 6.52 -4.68 -10.63
C PHE A 187 5.98 -5.92 -9.93
N GLY A 188 4.68 -6.13 -10.02
CA GLY A 188 3.99 -7.37 -9.63
C GLY A 188 3.45 -7.41 -8.21
N ASN A 189 3.62 -8.54 -7.53
CA ASN A 189 3.06 -8.84 -6.22
C ASN A 189 3.92 -8.30 -5.08
N HIS A 190 3.29 -7.88 -3.97
CA HIS A 190 4.02 -7.59 -2.72
C HIS A 190 4.48 -8.90 -2.04
N SER A 191 5.49 -9.53 -2.61
CA SER A 191 6.03 -10.83 -2.21
C SER A 191 7.51 -10.93 -2.59
N PRO A 192 8.22 -12.03 -2.22
CA PRO A 192 9.60 -12.24 -2.67
C PRO A 192 9.78 -12.35 -4.19
N THR A 193 8.71 -12.55 -4.97
CA THR A 193 8.76 -12.58 -6.43
C THR A 193 8.71 -11.18 -7.07
N MET A 194 8.43 -10.12 -6.29
CA MET A 194 8.44 -8.75 -6.81
C MET A 194 9.70 -8.45 -7.61
N PHE A 195 9.57 -7.66 -8.64
CA PHE A 195 10.70 -7.14 -9.38
C PHE A 195 10.91 -5.65 -9.07
N ALA A 196 12.01 -5.32 -8.38
CA ALA A 196 12.46 -3.95 -8.20
C ALA A 196 13.27 -3.54 -9.43
N ASP A 197 12.66 -2.81 -10.34
CA ASP A 197 13.18 -2.52 -11.67
C ASP A 197 14.34 -1.52 -11.64
N PHE A 198 15.52 -2.01 -11.38
CA PHE A 198 16.75 -1.22 -11.46
C PHE A 198 17.17 -0.89 -12.91
N THR A 199 16.57 -1.54 -13.91
CA THR A 199 16.96 -1.38 -15.32
C THR A 199 16.53 -0.03 -15.90
N ASN A 200 15.40 0.49 -15.42
CA ASN A 200 14.87 1.80 -15.79
C ASN A 200 15.14 2.88 -14.73
N ALA A 201 15.64 2.50 -13.54
CA ALA A 201 15.96 3.46 -12.48
C ALA A 201 17.11 4.39 -12.85
N THR A 202 17.08 5.62 -12.30
CA THR A 202 18.14 6.59 -12.48
C THR A 202 18.74 7.04 -11.14
N ILE A 203 20.03 7.39 -11.16
CA ILE A 203 20.78 7.94 -10.01
C ILE A 203 21.52 9.20 -10.48
N GLY A 204 21.17 10.36 -9.93
CA GLY A 204 21.75 11.63 -10.36
C GLY A 204 21.53 11.91 -11.85
N GLY A 205 20.39 11.46 -12.41
CA GLY A 205 20.03 11.63 -13.82
C GLY A 205 20.74 10.68 -14.79
N LYS A 206 21.49 9.67 -14.30
CA LYS A 206 22.13 8.62 -15.12
C LYS A 206 21.50 7.28 -14.86
N PRO A 207 21.53 6.31 -15.80
CA PRO A 207 21.03 4.97 -15.56
C PRO A 207 21.67 4.35 -14.30
N ALA A 208 20.83 3.80 -13.41
CA ALA A 208 21.30 3.21 -12.15
C ALA A 208 22.30 2.07 -12.39
N ARG A 209 22.09 1.26 -13.42
CA ARG A 209 23.00 0.18 -13.82
C ARG A 209 24.40 0.70 -14.17
N GLU A 210 24.51 1.85 -14.84
CA GLU A 210 25.78 2.48 -15.17
C GLU A 210 26.48 3.03 -13.92
N VAL A 211 25.73 3.73 -13.04
CA VAL A 211 26.29 4.32 -11.82
C VAL A 211 26.77 3.26 -10.83
N ILE A 212 26.02 2.18 -10.66
CA ILE A 212 26.38 1.07 -9.78
C ILE A 212 27.55 0.25 -10.37
N GLY A 213 27.53 -0.02 -11.68
CA GLY A 213 28.60 -0.73 -12.39
C GLY A 213 28.86 -2.17 -11.89
N ASP A 214 27.85 -2.82 -11.27
CA ASP A 214 27.97 -4.13 -10.63
C ASP A 214 26.65 -4.92 -10.83
N ASP A 215 26.51 -5.54 -12.01
CA ASP A 215 25.33 -6.33 -12.35
C ASP A 215 25.17 -7.56 -11.44
N ALA A 216 26.26 -8.14 -10.98
CA ALA A 216 26.21 -9.28 -10.06
C ALA A 216 25.56 -8.88 -8.71
N TRP A 217 25.85 -7.68 -8.23
CA TRP A 217 25.19 -7.13 -7.04
C TRP A 217 23.74 -6.82 -7.31
N LEU A 218 23.41 -6.14 -8.42
CA LEU A 218 22.04 -5.76 -8.78
C LEU A 218 21.11 -6.98 -8.86
N GLU A 219 21.54 -8.03 -9.53
CA GLU A 219 20.73 -9.24 -9.74
C GLU A 219 20.79 -10.22 -8.56
N GLY A 220 21.96 -10.38 -7.94
CA GLY A 220 22.22 -11.42 -6.95
C GLY A 220 22.07 -10.99 -5.49
N GLU A 221 22.18 -9.70 -5.18
CA GLU A 221 22.13 -9.19 -3.81
C GLU A 221 21.01 -8.16 -3.62
N PHE A 222 20.90 -7.14 -4.47
CA PHE A 222 19.91 -6.09 -4.38
C PHE A 222 18.47 -6.62 -4.42
N LEU A 223 18.10 -7.39 -5.46
CA LEU A 223 16.75 -7.92 -5.60
C LEU A 223 16.33 -8.80 -4.39
N PRO A 224 17.15 -9.80 -3.96
CA PRO A 224 16.83 -10.58 -2.76
C PRO A 224 16.76 -9.74 -1.48
N THR A 225 17.61 -8.72 -1.34
CA THR A 225 17.61 -7.85 -0.16
C THR A 225 16.32 -7.05 -0.07
N VAL A 226 15.84 -6.48 -1.16
CA VAL A 226 14.55 -5.77 -1.21
C VAL A 226 13.41 -6.74 -0.92
N GLY A 227 13.33 -7.87 -1.62
CA GLY A 227 12.24 -8.83 -1.51
C GLY A 227 12.15 -9.54 -0.15
N LYS A 228 13.28 -9.74 0.54
CA LYS A 228 13.35 -10.41 1.84
C LYS A 228 13.50 -9.45 3.03
N ARG A 229 13.44 -8.14 2.81
CA ARG A 229 13.65 -7.14 3.87
C ARG A 229 12.69 -7.29 5.04
N GLY A 230 11.43 -7.65 4.77
CA GLY A 230 10.44 -7.90 5.81
C GLY A 230 10.85 -9.04 6.75
N ALA A 231 11.34 -10.15 6.21
CA ALA A 231 11.84 -11.28 7.00
C ALA A 231 13.08 -10.90 7.82
N ALA A 232 14.00 -10.13 7.26
CA ALA A 232 15.18 -9.64 7.97
C ALA A 232 14.82 -8.73 9.16
N ILE A 233 13.81 -7.87 9.01
CA ILE A 233 13.29 -7.02 10.10
C ILE A 233 12.66 -7.88 11.20
N ILE A 234 11.87 -8.90 10.84
CA ILE A 234 11.28 -9.83 11.82
C ILE A 234 12.37 -10.56 12.59
N ALA A 235 13.41 -11.05 11.89
CA ALA A 235 14.54 -11.73 12.54
C ALA A 235 15.29 -10.82 13.52
N ALA A 236 15.46 -9.55 13.19
CA ALA A 236 16.18 -8.59 14.02
C ALA A 236 15.33 -8.01 15.17
N ARG A 237 14.04 -7.75 14.92
CA ARG A 237 13.13 -7.01 15.82
C ARG A 237 12.19 -7.91 16.62
N GLY A 238 11.98 -9.15 16.17
CA GLY A 238 10.92 -10.04 16.68
C GLY A 238 9.50 -9.65 16.22
N LEU A 239 9.35 -8.58 15.47
CA LEU A 239 8.07 -8.01 15.01
C LEU A 239 8.19 -7.54 13.57
N SER A 240 7.06 -7.53 12.86
CA SER A 240 6.96 -7.01 11.49
C SER A 240 7.24 -5.51 11.40
N SER A 241 7.51 -5.03 10.19
CA SER A 241 7.61 -3.59 9.91
C SER A 241 6.33 -2.88 10.31
N ALA A 242 6.44 -1.83 11.10
CA ALA A 242 5.30 -1.02 11.53
C ALA A 242 5.44 0.44 11.08
N ALA A 243 6.41 1.17 11.63
CA ALA A 243 6.61 2.58 11.32
C ALA A 243 6.94 2.84 9.83
N SER A 244 7.76 1.97 9.21
CA SER A 244 8.07 2.09 7.77
C SER A 244 6.88 1.73 6.89
N ALA A 245 6.03 0.79 7.30
CA ALA A 245 4.78 0.48 6.59
C ALA A 245 3.78 1.65 6.71
N ALA A 246 3.64 2.23 7.90
CA ALA A 246 2.83 3.43 8.10
C ALA A 246 3.34 4.61 7.26
N ASN A 247 4.66 4.83 7.21
CA ASN A 247 5.24 5.85 6.33
C ASN A 247 4.91 5.63 4.87
N ALA A 248 5.08 4.40 4.39
CA ALA A 248 4.78 4.06 3.00
C ALA A 248 3.29 4.21 2.66
N ALA A 249 2.38 3.91 3.60
CA ALA A 249 0.95 4.15 3.42
C ALA A 249 0.63 5.65 3.32
N ILE A 250 1.26 6.49 4.14
CA ILE A 250 1.17 7.95 4.03
C ILE A 250 1.67 8.43 2.66
N ASP A 251 2.85 7.97 2.23
CA ASP A 251 3.43 8.35 0.95
C ASP A 251 2.57 7.88 -0.24
N HIS A 252 1.96 6.69 -0.14
CA HIS A 252 1.04 6.15 -1.15
C HIS A 252 -0.19 7.06 -1.30
N VAL A 253 -0.88 7.39 -0.19
CA VAL A 253 -2.05 8.28 -0.23
C VAL A 253 -1.65 9.67 -0.72
N ARG A 254 -0.53 10.22 -0.24
CA ARG A 254 -0.03 11.53 -0.67
C ARG A 254 0.22 11.57 -2.17
N SER A 255 0.84 10.52 -2.71
CA SER A 255 1.08 10.39 -4.16
C SER A 255 -0.22 10.37 -4.96
N LEU A 256 -1.27 9.67 -4.49
CA LEU A 256 -2.57 9.67 -5.14
C LEU A 256 -3.37 10.98 -4.92
N HIS A 257 -3.11 11.69 -3.82
CA HIS A 257 -3.81 12.94 -3.51
C HIS A 257 -3.21 14.16 -4.23
N THR A 258 -1.93 14.11 -4.55
CA THR A 258 -1.18 15.24 -5.13
C THR A 258 -0.84 14.96 -6.59
N PRO A 259 -1.50 15.62 -7.56
CA PRO A 259 -1.15 15.50 -8.97
C PRO A 259 0.26 16.00 -9.25
N GLY A 260 0.94 15.37 -10.20
CA GLY A 260 2.31 15.76 -10.60
C GLY A 260 2.90 14.77 -11.60
N ASP A 261 4.16 15.03 -11.97
CA ASP A 261 4.90 14.22 -12.93
C ASP A 261 5.61 13.03 -12.30
N ASP A 262 5.67 12.98 -10.97
CA ASP A 262 6.32 11.89 -10.24
C ASP A 262 5.62 10.55 -10.49
N ILE A 263 6.43 9.50 -10.72
CA ILE A 263 5.96 8.15 -10.99
C ILE A 263 6.18 7.27 -9.74
N HIS A 264 5.16 6.53 -9.38
CA HIS A 264 5.14 5.74 -8.15
C HIS A 264 4.73 4.29 -8.39
N SER A 265 5.26 3.39 -7.57
CA SER A 265 4.83 1.99 -7.53
C SER A 265 3.50 1.87 -6.79
N ILE A 266 2.45 1.55 -7.50
CA ILE A 266 1.12 1.33 -6.94
C ILE A 266 0.54 0.06 -7.56
N ALA A 267 0.04 -0.86 -6.73
CA ALA A 267 -0.69 -2.01 -7.25
C ALA A 267 -2.12 -1.59 -7.59
N VAL A 268 -2.45 -1.70 -8.86
CA VAL A 268 -3.74 -1.36 -9.47
C VAL A 268 -4.29 -2.55 -10.25
N ARG A 269 -5.58 -2.50 -10.60
CA ARG A 269 -6.17 -3.52 -11.47
C ARG A 269 -5.47 -3.51 -12.82
N SER A 270 -4.89 -4.65 -13.18
CA SER A 270 -4.21 -4.81 -14.46
C SER A 270 -5.19 -4.75 -15.64
N ASP A 271 -4.77 -4.04 -16.67
CA ASP A 271 -5.41 -3.96 -17.99
C ASP A 271 -4.62 -4.74 -19.06
N GLY A 272 -3.70 -5.63 -18.64
CA GLY A 272 -2.80 -6.36 -19.52
C GLY A 272 -1.45 -5.67 -19.74
N SER A 273 -1.27 -4.42 -19.28
CA SER A 273 0.00 -3.71 -19.40
C SER A 273 1.13 -4.48 -18.73
N TYR A 274 2.34 -4.39 -19.29
CA TYR A 274 3.55 -5.06 -18.81
C TYR A 274 3.47 -6.59 -18.80
N GLY A 275 2.47 -7.20 -19.45
CA GLY A 275 2.28 -8.63 -19.51
C GLY A 275 1.63 -9.25 -18.27
N PHE A 276 1.05 -8.45 -17.39
CA PHE A 276 0.21 -8.96 -16.31
C PHE A 276 -1.15 -9.43 -16.82
N ASP A 277 -1.67 -10.49 -16.21
CA ASP A 277 -3.03 -10.97 -16.49
C ASP A 277 -4.04 -9.86 -16.22
N GLU A 278 -5.02 -9.69 -17.11
CA GLU A 278 -6.10 -8.73 -16.88
C GLU A 278 -6.88 -9.07 -15.60
N GLY A 279 -7.18 -8.04 -14.83
CA GLY A 279 -8.01 -8.13 -13.62
C GLY A 279 -7.31 -8.57 -12.34
N VAL A 280 -6.02 -8.95 -12.36
CA VAL A 280 -5.23 -9.05 -11.14
C VAL A 280 -4.82 -7.66 -10.64
N TRP A 281 -4.52 -7.50 -9.36
CA TRP A 281 -3.90 -6.28 -8.85
C TRP A 281 -2.39 -6.44 -8.87
N ALA A 282 -1.73 -5.73 -9.77
CA ALA A 282 -0.27 -5.76 -9.94
C ALA A 282 0.33 -4.38 -9.73
N SER A 283 1.46 -4.31 -9.06
CA SER A 283 2.25 -3.08 -8.98
C SER A 283 2.84 -2.73 -10.33
N VAL A 284 2.66 -1.48 -10.73
CA VAL A 284 3.12 -0.92 -12.01
C VAL A 284 3.46 0.57 -11.80
N PRO A 285 4.14 1.23 -12.74
CA PRO A 285 4.36 2.67 -12.67
C PRO A 285 3.05 3.44 -12.86
N VAL A 286 2.73 4.31 -11.90
CA VAL A 286 1.50 5.11 -11.85
C VAL A 286 1.85 6.58 -11.66
N ARG A 287 1.16 7.45 -12.41
CA ARG A 287 1.19 8.90 -12.28
C ARG A 287 -0.18 9.42 -11.87
N THR A 288 -0.23 10.37 -10.95
CA THR A 288 -1.48 10.99 -10.51
C THR A 288 -1.79 12.21 -11.38
N THR A 289 -2.93 12.18 -12.06
CA THR A 289 -3.38 13.23 -13.01
C THR A 289 -4.32 14.25 -12.38
N ALA A 290 -5.10 13.83 -11.38
CA ALA A 290 -5.94 14.68 -10.56
C ALA A 290 -6.07 14.05 -9.15
N PRO A 291 -6.48 14.77 -8.09
CA PRO A 291 -6.62 14.19 -6.76
C PRO A 291 -7.45 12.92 -6.76
N GLY A 292 -6.81 11.79 -6.40
CA GLY A 292 -7.41 10.46 -6.42
C GLY A 292 -7.62 9.84 -7.81
N THR A 293 -7.11 10.44 -8.87
CA THR A 293 -7.17 9.93 -10.24
C THR A 293 -5.76 9.71 -10.77
N TYR A 294 -5.54 8.56 -11.37
CA TYR A 294 -4.22 8.18 -11.86
C TYR A 294 -4.28 7.53 -13.25
N GLU A 295 -3.13 7.44 -13.86
CA GLU A 295 -2.90 6.67 -15.08
C GLU A 295 -1.73 5.69 -14.90
N VAL A 296 -1.78 4.55 -15.58
CA VAL A 296 -0.64 3.65 -15.72
C VAL A 296 0.30 4.23 -16.77
N VAL A 297 1.54 4.52 -16.38
CA VAL A 297 2.57 5.02 -17.30
C VAL A 297 3.08 3.84 -18.12
N ARG A 298 2.98 3.94 -19.45
CA ARG A 298 3.38 2.85 -20.37
C ARG A 298 4.67 3.13 -21.14
N GLU A 299 5.11 4.38 -21.13
CA GLU A 299 6.31 4.81 -21.83
C GLU A 299 7.48 5.00 -20.86
N GLY A 300 8.70 4.76 -21.33
CA GLY A 300 9.92 4.94 -20.53
C GLY A 300 10.27 3.79 -19.58
N PHE A 301 9.56 2.68 -19.66
CA PHE A 301 9.84 1.45 -18.90
C PHE A 301 9.96 0.25 -19.86
N ASP A 302 11.06 0.24 -20.61
CA ASP A 302 11.40 -0.86 -21.50
C ASP A 302 12.10 -1.98 -20.72
N HIS A 303 11.72 -3.23 -20.99
CA HIS A 303 12.24 -4.38 -20.28
C HIS A 303 12.99 -5.33 -21.22
N ASP A 304 14.22 -5.69 -20.84
CA ASP A 304 14.99 -6.76 -21.45
C ASP A 304 14.43 -8.15 -21.07
N ASP A 305 15.04 -9.21 -21.57
CA ASP A 305 14.58 -10.57 -21.32
C ASP A 305 14.70 -10.97 -19.83
N PHE A 306 15.69 -10.41 -19.11
CA PHE A 306 15.84 -10.62 -17.68
C PHE A 306 14.65 -10.01 -16.92
N ALA A 307 14.35 -8.74 -17.13
CA ALA A 307 13.22 -8.04 -16.49
C ALA A 307 11.90 -8.72 -16.84
N LYS A 308 11.67 -9.07 -18.12
CA LYS A 308 10.49 -9.82 -18.56
C LYS A 308 10.31 -11.14 -17.83
N SER A 309 11.42 -11.89 -17.61
CA SER A 309 11.38 -13.15 -16.87
C SER A 309 10.95 -12.96 -15.41
N LYS A 310 11.38 -11.86 -14.76
CA LYS A 310 11.01 -11.52 -13.39
C LYS A 310 9.53 -11.10 -13.30
N ILE A 311 9.07 -10.29 -14.26
CA ILE A 311 7.67 -9.89 -14.34
C ILE A 311 6.77 -11.11 -14.58
N ALA A 312 7.16 -12.02 -15.47
CA ALA A 312 6.41 -13.26 -15.70
C ALA A 312 6.29 -14.13 -14.44
N ALA A 313 7.37 -14.24 -13.66
CA ALA A 313 7.36 -15.01 -12.42
C ALA A 313 6.39 -14.43 -11.37
N THR A 314 6.39 -13.12 -11.18
CA THR A 314 5.47 -12.49 -10.23
C THR A 314 4.01 -12.48 -10.74
N ASN A 315 3.78 -12.41 -12.07
CA ASN A 315 2.46 -12.56 -12.66
C ASN A 315 1.89 -13.97 -12.42
N ALA A 316 2.72 -15.01 -12.59
CA ALA A 316 2.30 -16.38 -12.31
C ALA A 316 1.86 -16.57 -10.85
N GLU A 317 2.56 -15.96 -9.87
CA GLU A 317 2.15 -15.97 -8.47
C GLU A 317 0.80 -15.27 -8.26
N LEU A 318 0.57 -14.10 -8.87
CA LEU A 318 -0.71 -13.40 -8.79
C LEU A 318 -1.87 -14.21 -9.40
N ALA A 319 -1.63 -14.89 -10.52
CA ALA A 319 -2.60 -15.78 -11.14
C ALA A 319 -2.97 -16.98 -10.24
N GLU A 320 -1.98 -17.58 -9.58
CA GLU A 320 -2.19 -18.66 -8.60
C GLU A 320 -2.99 -18.18 -7.38
N GLU A 321 -2.65 -17.00 -6.85
CA GLU A 321 -3.39 -16.41 -5.74
C GLU A 321 -4.84 -16.11 -6.13
N ARG A 322 -5.09 -15.57 -7.33
CA ARG A 322 -6.45 -15.33 -7.87
C ARG A 322 -7.25 -16.63 -7.95
N GLU A 323 -6.65 -17.70 -8.47
CA GLU A 323 -7.32 -19.02 -8.54
C GLU A 323 -7.65 -19.55 -7.13
N THR A 324 -6.76 -19.37 -6.17
CA THR A 324 -6.98 -19.79 -4.77
C THR A 324 -8.19 -19.10 -4.13
N VAL A 325 -8.47 -17.87 -4.48
CA VAL A 325 -9.56 -17.05 -3.89
C VAL A 325 -10.75 -16.86 -4.81
N LYS A 326 -10.82 -17.56 -5.94
CA LYS A 326 -11.86 -17.35 -6.99
C LYS A 326 -13.29 -17.41 -6.47
N GLU A 327 -13.56 -18.26 -5.48
CA GLU A 327 -14.89 -18.39 -4.85
C GLU A 327 -15.29 -17.12 -4.07
N MET A 328 -14.31 -16.32 -3.65
CA MET A 328 -14.54 -15.05 -2.96
C MET A 328 -14.74 -13.88 -3.90
N LEU A 329 -14.38 -14.02 -5.16
CA LEU A 329 -14.47 -12.92 -6.13
C LEU A 329 -15.91 -12.74 -6.69
N GLY A 330 -16.75 -13.71 -6.58
CA GLY A 330 -18.18 -13.66 -6.97
C GLY A 330 -18.54 -14.67 -7.99
#